data_e582b55399851165b095b7cdf1258ae6
#
_entry.id   e582b55399851165b095b7cdf1258ae6
#
_cell.length_a   1.000
_cell.length_b   1.000
_cell.length_c   1.000
_cell.angle_alpha   90.00
_cell.angle_beta   90.00
_cell.angle_gamma   90.00
#
_symmetry.space_group_name_H-M   'P 1'
#
loop_
_entity.id
_entity.type
_entity.pdbx_description
1 polymer ?
#
loop_
_entity_poly.entity_id
_entity_poly.type
_entity_poly.pdbx_seq_one_letter_code
_entity_poly.pdbx_strand_id
1 'polypeptide(L)'
;LSNEKILLNQFDFFLKNKNNKSLKSFTIRNHPFRKNSKSHKIFIKNLENILSRYSDKFSNNIQNEISVFFGGTSSVLEALESGFKVNHICADPVFESYSEAIWPSIRVRAINDFLFEYELSHKGKCINLGSGDNIFEKYPEL
;
A
#
# COMPACT_ATOMS: atom_id res chain seq x y z
N LEU A 1 17.46 9.62 4.25
CA LEU A 1 16.86 10.09 5.47
C LEU A 1 16.11 8.98 6.18
N SER A 2 15.81 9.22 7.44
CA SER A 2 15.18 8.21 8.30
C SER A 2 13.86 7.67 7.73
N ASN A 3 13.01 8.54 7.14
CA ASN A 3 11.73 8.10 6.58
C ASN A 3 11.90 7.17 5.39
N GLU A 4 12.74 7.51 4.45
CA GLU A 4 13.02 6.63 3.31
C GLU A 4 13.64 5.33 3.76
N LYS A 5 14.55 5.37 4.73
CA LYS A 5 15.17 4.19 5.27
C LYS A 5 14.16 3.24 5.90
N ILE A 6 13.18 3.78 6.63
CA ILE A 6 12.09 2.97 7.18
C ILE A 6 11.30 2.31 6.06
N LEU A 7 10.92 3.07 5.03
CA LEU A 7 10.16 2.54 3.91
C LEU A 7 10.90 1.42 3.19
N LEU A 8 12.19 1.60 2.92
CA LEU A 8 13.00 0.60 2.23
C LEU A 8 13.20 -0.65 3.09
N ASN A 9 13.47 -0.48 4.38
CA ASN A 9 13.63 -1.60 5.29
C ASN A 9 12.34 -2.42 5.41
N GLN A 10 11.19 -1.77 5.43
CA GLN A 10 9.91 -2.46 5.52
C GLN A 10 9.56 -3.18 4.22
N PHE A 11 9.92 -2.62 3.08
CA PHE A 11 9.73 -3.31 1.81
C PHE A 11 10.59 -4.57 1.73
N ASP A 12 11.83 -4.48 2.17
CA ASP A 12 12.72 -5.64 2.28
C ASP A 12 12.10 -6.71 3.19
N PHE A 13 11.63 -6.31 4.36
CA PHE A 13 10.95 -7.19 5.31
C PHE A 13 9.72 -7.85 4.68
N PHE A 14 8.90 -7.07 3.97
CA PHE A 14 7.70 -7.57 3.30
C PHE A 14 8.06 -8.70 2.32
N LEU A 15 9.04 -8.48 1.46
CA LEU A 15 9.45 -9.48 0.47
C LEU A 15 10.11 -10.69 1.12
N LYS A 16 10.95 -10.47 2.12
CA LYS A 16 11.66 -11.53 2.82
C LYS A 16 10.71 -12.54 3.44
N ASN A 17 9.58 -12.08 3.94
CA ASN A 17 8.60 -12.94 4.63
C ASN A 17 7.56 -13.55 3.70
N LYS A 18 7.64 -13.31 2.39
CA LYS A 18 6.77 -13.98 1.42
C LYS A 18 7.31 -15.35 1.04
N ASN A 19 6.42 -16.26 0.72
CA ASN A 19 6.79 -17.57 0.24
C ASN A 19 7.34 -17.48 -1.19
N ASN A 20 8.22 -18.41 -1.55
CA ASN A 20 8.75 -18.49 -2.92
C ASN A 20 7.59 -18.67 -3.90
N LYS A 21 7.67 -17.98 -5.04
CA LYS A 21 6.68 -18.03 -6.13
C LYS A 21 5.25 -17.65 -5.69
N SER A 22 5.14 -16.81 -4.65
CA SER A 22 3.84 -16.37 -4.11
C SER A 22 3.39 -15.01 -4.64
N LEU A 23 4.25 -14.29 -5.34
CA LEU A 23 3.99 -12.92 -5.80
C LEU A 23 3.98 -12.82 -7.32
N LYS A 24 3.11 -11.97 -7.83
CA LYS A 24 3.16 -11.50 -9.21
C LYS A 24 4.20 -10.38 -9.31
N SER A 25 4.84 -10.24 -10.45
CA SER A 25 5.83 -9.16 -10.65
C SER A 25 5.19 -7.79 -10.40
N PHE A 26 5.98 -6.90 -9.77
CA PHE A 26 5.52 -5.55 -9.46
C PHE A 26 5.78 -4.61 -10.63
N THR A 27 4.81 -3.74 -10.89
CA THR A 27 4.98 -2.56 -11.72
C THR A 27 5.11 -1.36 -10.80
N ILE A 28 6.21 -0.63 -10.89
CA ILE A 28 6.42 0.56 -10.07
C ILE A 28 5.77 1.74 -10.77
N ARG A 29 4.84 2.40 -10.06
CA ARG A 29 4.18 3.61 -10.57
C ARG A 29 4.69 4.82 -9.81
N ASN A 30 5.12 5.82 -10.56
CA ASN A 30 5.64 7.07 -10.01
C ASN A 30 4.50 8.03 -9.68
N HIS A 31 4.65 8.75 -8.58
CA HIS A 31 3.75 9.85 -8.29
C HIS A 31 3.93 10.95 -9.37
N PRO A 32 2.83 11.46 -9.97
CA PRO A 32 2.93 12.40 -11.09
C PRO A 32 3.79 13.64 -10.80
N PHE A 33 3.72 14.16 -9.59
CA PHE A 33 4.44 15.37 -9.19
C PHE A 33 5.89 15.11 -8.76
N ARG A 34 6.29 13.86 -8.56
CA ARG A 34 7.61 13.51 -8.05
C ARG A 34 8.49 12.75 -9.04
N LYS A 35 7.94 12.34 -10.17
CA LYS A 35 8.67 11.48 -11.13
C LYS A 35 9.99 12.07 -11.63
N ASN A 36 10.12 13.40 -11.64
CA ASN A 36 11.34 14.09 -12.09
C ASN A 36 12.25 14.49 -10.94
N SER A 37 11.87 14.23 -9.69
CA SER A 37 12.68 14.53 -8.54
C SER A 37 13.88 13.57 -8.47
N LYS A 38 15.08 14.11 -8.22
CA LYS A 38 16.29 13.31 -8.09
C LYS A 38 16.19 12.33 -6.92
N SER A 39 15.68 12.79 -5.78
CA SER A 39 15.51 11.92 -4.60
C SER A 39 14.51 10.81 -4.86
N HIS A 40 13.43 11.09 -5.61
CA HIS A 40 12.45 10.08 -5.97
C HIS A 40 13.05 9.01 -6.88
N LYS A 41 13.86 9.43 -7.87
CA LYS A 41 14.56 8.49 -8.76
C LYS A 41 15.50 7.57 -8.00
N ILE A 42 16.21 8.11 -7.00
CA ILE A 42 17.09 7.32 -6.14
C ILE A 42 16.27 6.31 -5.32
N PHE A 43 15.14 6.73 -4.78
CA PHE A 43 14.23 5.86 -4.03
C PHE A 43 13.73 4.70 -4.90
N ILE A 44 13.27 4.99 -6.12
CA ILE A 44 12.81 3.96 -7.07
C ILE A 44 13.93 2.98 -7.40
N LYS A 45 15.14 3.48 -7.62
CA LYS A 45 16.29 2.62 -7.89
C LYS A 45 16.59 1.69 -6.71
N ASN A 46 16.47 2.21 -5.49
CA ASN A 46 16.65 1.39 -4.29
C ASN A 46 15.57 0.31 -4.16
N LEU A 47 14.31 0.63 -4.52
CA LEU A 47 13.24 -0.36 -4.56
C LEU A 47 13.54 -1.46 -5.59
N GLU A 48 14.00 -1.08 -6.77
CA GLU A 48 14.38 -2.05 -7.82
C GLU A 48 15.52 -2.96 -7.37
N ASN A 49 16.50 -2.41 -6.65
CA ASN A 49 17.59 -3.20 -6.10
C ASN A 49 17.09 -4.21 -5.07
N ILE A 50 16.14 -3.82 -4.24
CA ILE A 50 15.53 -4.74 -3.28
C ILE A 50 14.77 -5.84 -4.01
N LEU A 51 13.97 -5.49 -5.01
CA LEU A 51 13.21 -6.46 -5.81
C LEU A 51 14.14 -7.50 -6.45
N SER A 52 15.28 -7.07 -6.96
CA SER A 52 16.23 -7.99 -7.62
C SER A 52 16.80 -9.03 -6.67
N ARG A 53 16.85 -8.74 -5.37
CA ARG A 53 17.34 -9.71 -4.36
C ARG A 53 16.33 -10.82 -4.06
N TYR A 54 15.06 -10.63 -4.41
CA TYR A 54 13.99 -11.54 -4.08
C TYR A 54 13.28 -12.08 -5.31
N SER A 55 14.02 -12.30 -6.40
CA SER A 55 13.44 -12.82 -7.65
C SER A 55 12.76 -14.18 -7.47
N ASP A 56 13.19 -14.97 -6.51
CA ASP A 56 12.60 -16.27 -6.19
C ASP A 56 11.20 -16.20 -5.57
N LYS A 57 10.78 -15.01 -5.14
CA LYS A 57 9.43 -14.80 -4.60
C LYS A 57 8.36 -14.66 -5.66
N PHE A 58 8.73 -14.45 -6.92
CA PHE A 58 7.82 -14.10 -8.00
C PHE A 58 7.49 -15.28 -8.90
N SER A 59 6.25 -15.27 -9.42
CA SER A 59 5.78 -16.28 -10.37
C SER A 59 4.80 -15.63 -11.34
N ASN A 60 4.85 -16.05 -12.61
CA ASN A 60 3.92 -15.58 -13.64
C ASN A 60 2.53 -16.20 -13.51
N ASN A 61 2.37 -17.22 -12.67
CA ASN A 61 1.12 -17.97 -12.55
C ASN A 61 0.19 -17.42 -11.46
N ILE A 62 0.61 -16.37 -10.75
CA ILE A 62 -0.19 -15.78 -9.67
C ILE A 62 -1.18 -14.78 -10.27
N GLN A 63 -2.46 -14.97 -9.96
CA GLN A 63 -3.54 -14.12 -10.47
C GLN A 63 -4.04 -13.09 -9.45
N ASN A 64 -3.82 -13.34 -8.15
CA ASN A 64 -4.24 -12.41 -7.12
C ASN A 64 -3.35 -11.18 -7.14
N GLU A 65 -3.96 -10.01 -7.26
CA GLU A 65 -3.22 -8.76 -7.28
C GLU A 65 -3.10 -8.18 -5.88
N ILE A 66 -1.88 -7.86 -5.52
CA ILE A 66 -1.55 -7.18 -4.27
C ILE A 66 -0.93 -5.84 -4.65
N SER A 67 -1.43 -4.78 -4.03
CA SER A 67 -0.85 -3.44 -4.20
C SER A 67 -0.04 -3.08 -2.97
N VAL A 68 1.14 -2.50 -3.19
CA VAL A 68 1.99 -2.01 -2.11
C VAL A 68 2.11 -0.50 -2.24
N PHE A 69 1.76 0.22 -1.17
CA PHE A 69 1.82 1.67 -1.15
C PHE A 69 2.80 2.15 -0.07
N PHE A 70 3.43 3.27 -0.34
CA PHE A 70 4.41 3.88 0.55
C PHE A 70 3.93 5.27 0.99
N GLY A 71 3.91 5.50 2.30
CA GLY A 71 3.58 6.80 2.85
C GLY A 71 2.11 7.19 2.73
N GLY A 72 1.82 8.46 2.92
CA GLY A 72 0.45 8.96 2.86
C GLY A 72 -0.03 9.08 1.42
N THR A 73 -1.07 8.33 1.08
CA THR A 73 -1.65 8.37 -0.28
C THR A 73 -3.11 7.92 -0.27
N SER A 74 -3.94 8.66 -1.00
CA SER A 74 -5.35 8.30 -1.20
C SER A 74 -5.53 7.18 -2.22
N SER A 75 -4.50 6.83 -2.96
CA SER A 75 -4.56 5.73 -3.94
C SER A 75 -4.85 4.38 -3.28
N VAL A 76 -4.60 4.25 -1.98
CA VAL A 76 -5.00 3.08 -1.20
C VAL A 76 -6.50 2.83 -1.31
N LEU A 77 -7.31 3.90 -1.20
CA LEU A 77 -8.76 3.78 -1.26
C LEU A 77 -9.24 3.28 -2.63
N GLU A 78 -8.64 3.80 -3.70
CA GLU A 78 -8.97 3.36 -5.06
C GLU A 78 -8.64 1.88 -5.27
N ALA A 79 -7.47 1.45 -4.79
CA ALA A 79 -7.06 0.05 -4.90
C ALA A 79 -8.02 -0.87 -4.15
N LEU A 80 -8.42 -0.49 -2.93
CA LEU A 80 -9.36 -1.28 -2.15
C LEU A 80 -10.73 -1.36 -2.81
N GLU A 81 -11.23 -0.26 -3.36
CA GLU A 81 -12.52 -0.25 -4.08
C GLU A 81 -12.45 -1.08 -5.36
N SER A 82 -11.28 -1.20 -5.96
CA SER A 82 -11.06 -2.05 -7.13
C SER A 82 -10.93 -3.55 -6.76
N GLY A 83 -11.01 -3.88 -5.49
CA GLY A 83 -10.97 -5.27 -5.02
C GLY A 83 -9.57 -5.79 -4.73
N PHE A 84 -8.55 -4.94 -4.73
CA PHE A 84 -7.19 -5.35 -4.44
C PHE A 84 -6.95 -5.46 -2.94
N LYS A 85 -6.10 -6.40 -2.56
CA LYS A 85 -5.54 -6.46 -1.23
C LYS A 85 -4.37 -5.48 -1.17
N VAL A 86 -4.32 -4.66 -0.14
CA VAL A 86 -3.33 -3.59 -0.03
C VAL A 86 -2.38 -3.86 1.12
N ASN A 87 -1.09 -3.70 0.86
CA ASN A 87 -0.06 -3.64 1.88
C ASN A 87 0.47 -2.21 1.91
N HIS A 88 0.39 -1.58 3.07
CA HIS A 88 0.72 -0.17 3.24
C HIS A 88 1.92 -0.03 4.16
N ILE A 89 2.97 0.55 3.63
CA ILE A 89 4.22 0.81 4.36
C ILE A 89 4.23 2.28 4.73
N CYS A 90 4.25 2.56 6.03
CA CYS A 90 4.16 3.90 6.57
C CYS A 90 5.41 4.25 7.38
N ALA A 91 6.03 5.38 7.08
CA ALA A 91 7.11 5.90 7.91
C ALA A 91 6.56 6.59 9.15
N ASP A 92 5.40 7.21 9.02
CA ASP A 92 4.69 7.88 10.13
C ASP A 92 3.25 7.38 10.18
N PRO A 93 3.02 6.21 10.82
CA PRO A 93 1.72 5.54 10.76
C PRO A 93 0.55 6.34 11.35
N VAL A 94 0.81 7.19 12.34
CA VAL A 94 -0.25 8.00 12.96
C VAL A 94 -0.93 8.88 11.93
N PHE A 95 -0.17 9.44 10.99
CA PHE A 95 -0.70 10.34 9.97
C PHE A 95 -0.96 9.66 8.62
N GLU A 96 -0.33 8.52 8.35
CA GLU A 96 -0.35 7.90 7.03
C GLU A 96 -1.26 6.69 6.93
N SER A 97 -1.45 5.95 8.03
CA SER A 97 -2.22 4.71 7.99
C SER A 97 -3.72 4.96 8.09
N TYR A 98 -4.49 3.94 7.71
CA TYR A 98 -5.95 3.95 7.78
C TYR A 98 -6.39 3.14 9.00
N SER A 99 -7.21 3.72 9.88
CA SER A 99 -7.72 3.02 11.06
C SER A 99 -9.17 2.58 10.85
N GLU A 100 -9.53 1.44 11.45
CA GLU A 100 -10.91 0.94 11.39
C GLU A 100 -11.89 1.88 12.10
N ALA A 101 -11.43 2.64 13.08
CA ALA A 101 -12.27 3.59 13.81
C ALA A 101 -12.77 4.71 12.90
N ILE A 102 -11.91 5.19 11.99
CA ILE A 102 -12.26 6.25 11.03
C ILE A 102 -12.83 5.66 9.74
N TRP A 103 -12.34 4.49 9.33
CA TRP A 103 -12.69 3.82 8.09
C TRP A 103 -13.29 2.45 8.38
N PRO A 104 -14.55 2.37 8.83
CA PRO A 104 -15.13 1.09 9.28
C PRO A 104 -15.30 0.04 8.19
N SER A 105 -15.24 0.44 6.91
CA SER A 105 -15.28 -0.50 5.78
C SER A 105 -13.95 -1.18 5.52
N ILE A 106 -12.86 -0.73 6.15
CA ILE A 106 -11.53 -1.27 5.93
C ILE A 106 -11.14 -2.15 7.11
N ARG A 107 -10.83 -3.41 6.82
CA ARG A 107 -10.22 -4.31 7.81
C ARG A 107 -8.73 -4.06 7.82
N VAL A 108 -8.17 -3.80 8.99
CA VAL A 108 -6.76 -3.47 9.16
C VAL A 108 -6.08 -4.57 9.97
N ARG A 109 -5.00 -5.09 9.43
CA ARG A 109 -4.12 -6.00 10.16
C ARG A 109 -2.73 -5.39 10.22
N ALA A 110 -2.28 -5.03 11.41
CA ALA A 110 -0.93 -4.52 11.61
C ALA A 110 0.03 -5.71 11.61
N ILE A 111 0.95 -5.73 10.65
CA ILE A 111 2.02 -6.72 10.59
C ILE A 111 3.11 -6.34 11.58
N ASN A 112 3.44 -5.06 11.61
CA ASN A 112 4.32 -4.45 12.61
C ASN A 112 3.95 -2.96 12.72
N ASP A 113 4.79 -2.15 13.37
CA ASP A 113 4.49 -0.73 13.59
C ASP A 113 4.44 0.11 12.32
N PHE A 114 5.01 -0.37 11.22
CA PHE A 114 5.14 0.39 9.97
C PHE A 114 4.53 -0.29 8.75
N LEU A 115 4.06 -1.52 8.88
CA LEU A 115 3.50 -2.30 7.77
C LEU A 115 2.10 -2.77 8.14
N PHE A 116 1.14 -2.41 7.29
CA PHE A 116 -0.27 -2.73 7.50
C PHE A 116 -0.84 -3.42 6.27
N GLU A 117 -1.78 -4.33 6.51
CA GLU A 117 -2.51 -5.01 5.45
C GLU A 117 -3.97 -4.59 5.54
N TYR A 118 -4.52 -4.18 4.41
CA TYR A 118 -5.92 -3.75 4.33
C TYR A 118 -6.70 -4.58 3.35
N GLU A 119 -7.98 -4.81 3.68
CA GLU A 119 -8.97 -5.32 2.74
C GLU A 119 -10.33 -4.72 3.08
N LEU A 120 -11.22 -4.65 2.11
CA LEU A 120 -12.59 -4.21 2.37
C LEU A 120 -13.36 -5.31 3.09
N SER A 121 -14.16 -4.90 4.10
CA SER A 121 -15.05 -5.82 4.80
C SER A 121 -16.15 -6.35 3.89
N HIS A 122 -16.52 -5.56 2.85
CA HIS A 122 -17.52 -5.93 1.86
C HIS A 122 -17.01 -5.58 0.47
N LYS A 123 -16.66 -6.59 -0.32
CA LYS A 123 -16.17 -6.40 -1.70
C LYS A 123 -17.22 -5.70 -2.56
N GLY A 124 -16.73 -4.80 -3.42
CA GLY A 124 -17.58 -4.10 -4.38
C GLY A 124 -18.40 -2.95 -3.84
N LYS A 125 -18.19 -2.54 -2.60
CA LYS A 125 -18.85 -1.39 -2.01
C LYS A 125 -17.92 -0.22 -1.84
N CYS A 126 -18.48 0.99 -1.91
CA CYS A 126 -17.73 2.22 -1.67
C CYS A 126 -17.25 2.28 -0.22
N ILE A 127 -16.12 2.92 -0.03
CA ILE A 127 -15.54 3.13 1.29
C ILE A 127 -16.32 4.26 1.97
N ASN A 128 -16.68 4.03 3.21
CA ASN A 128 -17.42 4.98 4.02
C ASN A 128 -16.54 5.55 5.12
N LEU A 129 -16.83 6.77 5.52
CA LEU A 129 -16.13 7.48 6.59
C LEU A 129 -17.01 7.55 7.83
N GLY A 130 -16.40 7.40 9.01
CA GLY A 130 -17.11 7.53 10.28
C GLY A 130 -18.09 6.40 10.53
N SER A 131 -19.38 6.70 10.72
CA SER A 131 -20.43 5.73 11.04
C SER A 131 -20.84 4.82 9.87
N GLY A 132 -20.13 4.86 8.78
CA GLY A 132 -20.46 4.09 7.58
C GLY A 132 -21.17 4.89 6.51
N ASP A 133 -21.38 6.16 6.73
CA ASP A 133 -22.00 7.05 5.74
C ASP A 133 -21.03 7.36 4.61
N ASN A 134 -21.56 7.41 3.38
CA ASN A 134 -20.76 7.83 2.25
C ASN A 134 -20.43 9.32 2.36
N ILE A 135 -19.16 9.68 2.23
CA ILE A 135 -18.73 11.07 2.41
C ILE A 135 -19.32 12.03 1.37
N PHE A 136 -19.55 11.56 0.14
CA PHE A 136 -20.12 12.38 -0.92
C PHE A 136 -21.63 12.60 -0.75
N GLU A 137 -22.33 11.71 -0.08
CA GLU A 137 -23.72 11.91 0.28
C GLU A 137 -23.87 12.93 1.40
N LYS A 138 -22.93 12.91 2.36
CA LYS A 138 -22.93 13.81 3.51
C LYS A 138 -22.40 15.19 3.17
N TYR A 139 -21.46 15.29 2.26
CA TYR A 139 -20.80 16.53 1.83
C TYR A 139 -20.71 16.56 0.31
N PRO A 140 -21.83 16.87 -0.39
CA PRO A 140 -21.88 16.75 -1.85
C PRO A 140 -20.91 17.65 -2.61
N GLU A 141 -20.44 18.75 -2.01
CA GLU A 141 -19.49 19.66 -2.63
C GLU A 141 -18.03 19.17 -2.57
N LEU A 142 -17.77 18.10 -1.88
CA LEU A 142 -16.45 17.49 -1.90
C LEU A 142 -16.26 16.65 -3.15
#